data_454f8eb219ca81bd2b94c0c763f99cbe
#
_entry.id   454f8eb219ca81bd2b94c0c763f99cbe
#
_cell.length_a   1.000
_cell.length_b   1.000
_cell.length_c   1.000
_cell.angle_alpha   90.00
_cell.angle_beta   90.00
_cell.angle_gamma   90.00
#
_symmetry.space_group_name_H-M   'P 1'
#
loop_
_entity.id
_entity.type
_entity.pdbx_description
1 polymer ?
#
loop_
_entity_poly.entity_id
_entity_poly.type
_entity_poly.pdbx_seq_one_letter_code
_entity_poly.pdbx_strand_id
1 'polypeptide(L)'
;MLRNIKNIGRRNIECQLIYLLFSFSVGIAGMCTYQLNPVAVDKGGFLRYDIDLVNERGLLVCAILSIMAYLLITVVDKGAHQTNVATMKPYNENRVFWSTFIIYSFLLGILLALYFPGTGMNDTINCLMGFWQNTLQPAMFQMIIYGIFQGIFFMCKNATIAYAIIVILQIFAASYIVANYLRWIARKGIAKWLLILNMIYIMAMPLIGNYTIALLKDTWFTYAFFLLLPNIYDLIHGEKACWWQIVVAVFVVWFSRSNGKLVLVPIMVLLFIFCKSQRKHLAILLITLVVLNSGLDYAKNVRFGGYDESFRESMSVPLVQMAATVVWNGNISEDEEEVLYAVLPEEKWRQNYAFAFVDPIKFDEHFDNLYLAAHKKEFLQTWASMSKKNLTIYVKAYLYHTYGNWSLAAYNTNAVDKTQSIFLKLNNNTGDTSIWGEYLASISLKNDSLLPNDMTELLQGFYEDACEWNLWLTPGIMFLLLNLCTCIVWKNKRYKLMLTFLPLYLCWGCMMIASPASMIYRYSFYLLLSLPFVLTMTWRDIGYK
;
A
#
# COMPACT_ATOMS: atom_id res chain seq x y z
N MET A 1 15.39 32.42 35.55
CA MET A 1 16.54 32.09 34.68
C MET A 1 16.90 30.62 34.73
N LEU A 2 17.13 29.99 35.90
CA LEU A 2 17.48 28.53 36.06
C LEU A 2 16.41 27.58 35.52
N ARG A 3 15.11 27.89 35.61
CA ARG A 3 14.01 27.10 35.02
C ARG A 3 14.05 27.09 33.49
N ASN A 4 14.47 28.20 32.87
CA ASN A 4 14.62 28.30 31.41
C ASN A 4 15.84 27.53 30.91
N ILE A 5 16.96 27.53 31.65
CA ILE A 5 18.17 26.77 31.29
C ILE A 5 17.93 25.27 31.42
N LYS A 6 17.25 24.80 32.49
CA LYS A 6 16.82 23.39 32.60
C LYS A 6 15.87 22.97 31.49
N ASN A 7 14.93 23.82 31.08
CA ASN A 7 14.02 23.54 29.99
C ASN A 7 14.71 23.50 28.62
N ILE A 8 15.72 24.35 28.38
CA ILE A 8 16.54 24.33 27.14
C ILE A 8 17.40 23.06 27.09
N GLY A 9 18.03 22.68 28.20
CA GLY A 9 18.82 21.43 28.27
C GLY A 9 17.95 20.18 28.03
N ARG A 10 16.80 20.09 28.69
CA ARG A 10 15.84 18.99 28.52
C ARG A 10 15.28 18.92 27.08
N ARG A 11 15.02 20.06 26.46
CA ARG A 11 14.57 20.18 25.08
C ARG A 11 15.59 19.66 24.06
N ASN A 12 16.88 19.96 24.25
CA ASN A 12 17.95 19.46 23.39
C ASN A 12 18.10 17.93 23.51
N ILE A 13 17.96 17.38 24.72
CA ILE A 13 18.04 15.94 24.95
C ILE A 13 16.87 15.20 24.28
N GLU A 14 15.62 15.68 24.41
CA GLU A 14 14.45 15.09 23.78
C GLU A 14 14.57 15.09 22.23
N CYS A 15 15.07 16.17 21.66
CA CYS A 15 15.29 16.29 20.20
C CYS A 15 16.39 15.35 19.70
N GLN A 16 17.47 15.20 20.46
CA GLN A 16 18.55 14.28 20.10
C GLN A 16 18.11 12.81 20.23
N LEU A 17 17.29 12.49 21.24
CA LEU A 17 16.76 11.16 21.43
C LEU A 17 15.88 10.70 20.25
N ILE A 18 15.03 11.58 19.71
CA ILE A 18 14.19 11.26 18.55
C ILE A 18 15.06 10.93 17.33
N TYR A 19 16.11 11.70 17.09
CA TYR A 19 17.04 11.45 15.99
C TYR A 19 17.85 10.16 16.18
N LEU A 20 18.26 9.86 17.40
CA LEU A 20 18.94 8.61 17.73
C LEU A 20 18.02 7.40 17.53
N LEU A 21 16.76 7.47 17.96
CA LEU A 21 15.78 6.41 17.76
C LEU A 21 15.52 6.15 16.27
N PHE A 22 15.33 7.20 15.49
CA PHE A 22 15.19 7.08 14.03
C PHE A 22 16.43 6.43 13.42
N SER A 23 17.61 6.94 13.74
CA SER A 23 18.89 6.47 13.20
C SER A 23 19.14 4.99 13.55
N PHE A 24 18.83 4.60 14.77
CA PHE A 24 18.94 3.20 15.21
C PHE A 24 17.93 2.30 14.49
N SER A 25 16.71 2.77 14.24
CA SER A 25 15.72 2.01 13.46
C SER A 25 16.18 1.77 12.00
N VAL A 26 16.85 2.76 11.38
CA VAL A 26 17.47 2.59 10.06
C VAL A 26 18.63 1.60 10.12
N GLY A 27 19.45 1.64 11.16
CA GLY A 27 20.54 0.69 11.36
C GLY A 27 20.04 -0.75 11.49
N ILE A 28 19.00 -0.97 12.31
CA ILE A 28 18.37 -2.30 12.46
C ILE A 28 17.78 -2.76 11.11
N ALA A 29 17.06 -1.90 10.40
CA ALA A 29 16.52 -2.22 9.08
C ALA A 29 17.63 -2.64 8.10
N GLY A 30 18.75 -1.92 8.10
CA GLY A 30 19.90 -2.25 7.28
C GLY A 30 20.58 -3.55 7.67
N MET A 31 20.76 -3.81 8.96
CA MET A 31 21.29 -5.07 9.48
C MET A 31 20.45 -6.26 9.01
N CYS A 32 19.13 -6.19 9.23
CA CYS A 32 18.23 -7.25 8.80
C CYS A 32 18.22 -7.41 7.29
N THR A 33 18.23 -6.31 6.52
CA THR A 33 18.31 -6.35 5.06
C THR A 33 19.59 -7.06 4.60
N TYR A 34 20.72 -6.73 5.21
CA TYR A 34 22.02 -7.35 4.88
C TYR A 34 22.01 -8.86 5.10
N GLN A 35 21.35 -9.35 6.14
CA GLN A 35 21.29 -10.77 6.45
C GLN A 35 20.21 -11.51 5.63
N LEU A 36 19.05 -10.90 5.40
CA LEU A 36 17.92 -11.58 4.76
C LEU A 36 17.98 -11.56 3.24
N ASN A 37 18.45 -10.46 2.62
CA ASN A 37 18.44 -10.34 1.18
C ASN A 37 19.19 -11.47 0.43
N PRO A 38 20.44 -11.84 0.79
CA PRO A 38 21.15 -12.90 0.08
C PRO A 38 20.42 -14.24 0.13
N VAL A 39 19.86 -14.58 1.29
CA VAL A 39 19.13 -15.84 1.49
C VAL A 39 17.83 -15.84 0.71
N ALA A 40 17.15 -14.74 0.71
CA ALA A 40 15.92 -14.60 0.00
C ALA A 40 16.14 -14.68 -1.52
N VAL A 41 17.21 -14.09 -2.07
CA VAL A 41 17.61 -14.24 -3.47
C VAL A 41 17.93 -15.69 -3.81
N ASP A 42 18.72 -16.36 -2.96
CA ASP A 42 19.26 -17.69 -3.23
C ASP A 42 18.19 -18.80 -3.10
N LYS A 43 17.24 -18.65 -2.20
CA LYS A 43 16.24 -19.68 -1.86
C LYS A 43 14.82 -19.36 -2.33
N GLY A 44 14.62 -18.30 -3.09
CA GLY A 44 13.30 -17.95 -3.60
C GLY A 44 12.22 -17.73 -2.52
N GLY A 45 12.62 -17.38 -1.29
CA GLY A 45 11.71 -17.22 -0.16
C GLY A 45 11.41 -18.50 0.63
N PHE A 46 11.84 -19.67 0.15
CA PHE A 46 11.68 -20.96 0.84
C PHE A 46 12.86 -21.20 1.78
N LEU A 47 12.72 -20.76 3.02
CA LEU A 47 13.75 -20.88 4.04
C LEU A 47 13.39 -21.97 5.05
N ARG A 48 14.15 -23.06 5.05
CA ARG A 48 13.94 -24.21 5.94
C ARG A 48 14.82 -24.21 7.18
N TYR A 49 15.61 -23.16 7.40
CA TYR A 49 16.50 -23.02 8.55
C TYR A 49 16.46 -21.60 9.10
N ASP A 50 16.85 -21.48 10.34
CA ASP A 50 16.96 -20.20 11.04
C ASP A 50 18.19 -19.41 10.58
N ILE A 51 18.07 -18.09 10.52
CA ILE A 51 19.16 -17.16 10.20
C ILE A 51 19.57 -16.42 11.46
N ASP A 52 20.87 -16.30 11.68
CA ASP A 52 21.39 -15.41 12.71
C ASP A 52 21.34 -13.95 12.21
N LEU A 53 20.32 -13.21 12.68
CA LEU A 53 20.16 -11.79 12.33
C LEU A 53 21.20 -10.89 13.01
N VAL A 54 21.82 -11.35 14.11
CA VAL A 54 22.69 -10.54 14.96
C VAL A 54 24.10 -11.14 14.98
N ASN A 55 24.85 -10.92 13.92
CA ASN A 55 26.25 -11.29 13.86
C ASN A 55 27.16 -10.05 13.79
N GLU A 56 28.49 -10.23 13.92
CA GLU A 56 29.47 -9.12 13.94
C GLU A 56 29.36 -8.21 12.71
N ARG A 57 29.21 -8.77 11.52
CA ARG A 57 29.07 -8.00 10.27
C ARG A 57 27.76 -7.23 10.23
N GLY A 58 26.66 -7.85 10.66
CA GLY A 58 25.37 -7.20 10.78
C GLY A 58 25.39 -6.03 11.77
N LEU A 59 26.02 -6.21 12.93
CA LEU A 59 26.20 -5.14 13.90
C LEU A 59 27.04 -3.98 13.35
N LEU A 60 28.08 -4.26 12.56
CA LEU A 60 28.85 -3.22 11.88
C LEU A 60 28.00 -2.44 10.88
N VAL A 61 27.18 -3.12 10.08
CA VAL A 61 26.23 -2.49 9.15
C VAL A 61 25.23 -1.62 9.92
N CYS A 62 24.70 -2.13 11.03
CA CYS A 62 23.79 -1.37 11.89
C CYS A 62 24.43 -0.07 12.39
N ALA A 63 25.67 -0.15 12.90
CA ALA A 63 26.39 1.02 13.40
C ALA A 63 26.65 2.06 12.30
N ILE A 64 27.16 1.63 11.13
CA ILE A 64 27.44 2.52 10.01
C ILE A 64 26.18 3.22 9.54
N LEU A 65 25.11 2.48 9.28
CA LEU A 65 23.85 3.05 8.80
C LEU A 65 23.15 3.94 9.82
N SER A 66 23.29 3.62 11.13
CA SER A 66 22.79 4.50 12.18
C SER A 66 23.51 5.85 12.18
N ILE A 67 24.84 5.86 12.03
CA ILE A 67 25.62 7.09 11.96
C ILE A 67 25.23 7.90 10.70
N MET A 68 25.16 7.24 9.55
CA MET A 68 24.76 7.90 8.29
C MET A 68 23.35 8.49 8.37
N ALA A 69 22.39 7.77 8.95
CA ALA A 69 21.02 8.25 9.13
C ALA A 69 20.94 9.44 10.09
N TYR A 70 21.75 9.43 11.17
CA TYR A 70 21.84 10.57 12.09
C TYR A 70 22.39 11.83 11.42
N LEU A 71 23.43 11.68 10.61
CA LEU A 71 24.00 12.78 9.83
C LEU A 71 22.97 13.29 8.82
N LEU A 72 22.32 12.38 8.09
CA LEU A 72 21.31 12.72 7.10
C LEU A 72 20.15 13.52 7.70
N ILE A 73 19.52 13.02 8.79
CA ILE A 73 18.39 13.73 9.42
C ILE A 73 18.80 15.12 9.94
N THR A 74 20.04 15.23 10.44
CA THR A 74 20.57 16.52 10.91
C THR A 74 20.76 17.51 9.77
N VAL A 75 21.29 17.06 8.61
CA VAL A 75 21.48 17.90 7.42
C VAL A 75 20.13 18.31 6.83
N VAL A 76 19.20 17.35 6.69
CA VAL A 76 17.86 17.59 6.14
C VAL A 76 17.08 18.59 7.00
N ASP A 77 17.11 18.44 8.33
CA ASP A 77 16.45 19.37 9.26
C ASP A 77 17.04 20.79 9.16
N LYS A 78 18.37 20.92 9.14
CA LYS A 78 19.03 22.22 8.93
C LYS A 78 18.64 22.83 7.58
N GLY A 79 18.66 22.03 6.52
CA GLY A 79 18.26 22.45 5.18
C GLY A 79 16.81 22.94 5.14
N ALA A 80 15.89 22.25 5.79
CA ALA A 80 14.48 22.63 5.87
C ALA A 80 14.29 24.02 6.56
N HIS A 81 15.10 24.33 7.57
CA HIS A 81 15.07 25.64 8.22
C HIS A 81 15.69 26.79 7.38
N GLN A 82 16.63 26.47 6.49
CA GLN A 82 17.34 27.47 5.67
C GLN A 82 16.62 27.75 4.35
N THR A 83 15.83 26.79 3.87
CA THR A 83 15.17 26.89 2.56
C THR A 83 13.85 27.67 2.71
N ASN A 84 13.78 28.85 2.10
CA ASN A 84 12.51 29.56 2.00
C ASN A 84 11.63 28.91 0.92
N VAL A 85 10.65 28.15 1.37
CA VAL A 85 9.71 27.38 0.52
C VAL A 85 8.43 28.13 0.24
N ALA A 86 8.22 29.25 0.93
CA ALA A 86 7.07 30.12 0.71
C ALA A 86 7.31 31.09 -0.45
N THR A 87 6.29 31.32 -1.26
CA THR A 87 6.30 32.35 -2.29
C THR A 87 5.32 33.47 -1.93
N MET A 88 5.73 34.71 -2.16
CA MET A 88 4.87 35.87 -1.97
C MET A 88 3.92 36.12 -3.16
N LYS A 89 4.14 35.46 -4.30
CA LYS A 89 3.30 35.64 -5.50
C LYS A 89 2.27 34.55 -5.60
N PRO A 90 0.97 34.87 -5.62
CA PRO A 90 -0.07 33.89 -5.83
C PRO A 90 0.04 33.29 -7.25
N TYR A 91 -0.16 31.99 -7.33
CA TYR A 91 -0.29 31.29 -8.62
C TYR A 91 -1.71 31.48 -9.16
N ASN A 92 -1.84 31.40 -10.46
CA ASN A 92 -3.15 31.17 -11.07
C ASN A 92 -3.52 29.68 -10.85
N GLU A 93 -4.29 29.41 -9.80
CA GLU A 93 -4.71 28.08 -9.38
C GLU A 93 -5.43 27.30 -10.49
N ASN A 94 -6.26 27.98 -11.25
CA ASN A 94 -6.98 27.36 -12.36
C ASN A 94 -6.03 26.96 -13.50
N ARG A 95 -5.02 27.76 -13.77
CA ARG A 95 -4.00 27.41 -14.77
C ARG A 95 -3.20 26.19 -14.32
N VAL A 96 -2.81 26.11 -13.06
CA VAL A 96 -2.13 24.92 -12.51
C VAL A 96 -3.03 23.69 -12.63
N PHE A 97 -4.29 23.81 -12.27
CA PHE A 97 -5.25 22.69 -12.39
C PHE A 97 -5.37 22.19 -13.82
N TRP A 98 -5.74 23.06 -14.77
CA TRP A 98 -6.02 22.63 -16.14
C TRP A 98 -4.76 22.17 -16.88
N SER A 99 -3.62 22.83 -16.69
CA SER A 99 -2.36 22.35 -17.29
C SER A 99 -1.97 20.98 -16.77
N THR A 100 -2.07 20.74 -15.47
CA THR A 100 -1.80 19.44 -14.87
C THR A 100 -2.76 18.36 -15.37
N PHE A 101 -4.06 18.67 -15.36
CA PHE A 101 -5.10 17.73 -15.80
C PHE A 101 -4.87 17.29 -17.25
N ILE A 102 -4.65 18.23 -18.15
CA ILE A 102 -4.45 17.94 -19.57
C ILE A 102 -3.15 17.16 -19.79
N ILE A 103 -2.03 17.63 -19.21
CA ILE A 103 -0.72 16.97 -19.41
C ILE A 103 -0.75 15.55 -18.85
N TYR A 104 -1.26 15.37 -17.64
CA TYR A 104 -1.25 14.04 -17.00
C TYR A 104 -2.22 13.08 -17.69
N SER A 105 -3.42 13.54 -18.07
CA SER A 105 -4.35 12.73 -18.89
C SER A 105 -3.74 12.33 -20.24
N PHE A 106 -2.98 13.22 -20.87
CA PHE A 106 -2.31 12.94 -22.15
C PHE A 106 -1.20 11.90 -21.98
N LEU A 107 -0.34 12.03 -20.97
CA LEU A 107 0.72 11.07 -20.69
C LEU A 107 0.15 9.67 -20.36
N LEU A 108 -0.88 9.61 -19.53
CA LEU A 108 -1.58 8.35 -19.24
C LEU A 108 -2.32 7.79 -20.46
N GLY A 109 -2.81 8.66 -21.35
CA GLY A 109 -3.41 8.27 -22.62
C GLY A 109 -2.41 7.61 -23.57
N ILE A 110 -1.17 8.13 -23.65
CA ILE A 110 -0.08 7.49 -24.39
C ILE A 110 0.23 6.11 -23.79
N LEU A 111 0.33 6.02 -22.46
CA LEU A 111 0.58 4.77 -21.78
C LEU A 111 -0.56 3.76 -21.98
N LEU A 112 -1.81 4.23 -21.97
CA LEU A 112 -2.97 3.40 -22.32
C LEU A 112 -2.91 2.91 -23.77
N ALA A 113 -2.51 3.76 -24.72
CA ALA A 113 -2.35 3.36 -26.11
C ALA A 113 -1.28 2.27 -26.29
N LEU A 114 -0.19 2.34 -25.50
CA LEU A 114 0.88 1.36 -25.48
C LEU A 114 0.45 0.00 -24.88
N TYR A 115 -0.42 0.02 -23.87
CA TYR A 115 -0.92 -1.16 -23.16
C TYR A 115 -2.46 -1.29 -23.28
N PHE A 116 -3.02 -0.98 -24.45
CA PHE A 116 -4.46 -1.02 -24.65
C PHE A 116 -5.04 -2.44 -24.46
N PRO A 117 -6.17 -2.60 -23.76
CA PRO A 117 -7.12 -1.61 -23.23
C PRO A 117 -6.81 -1.15 -21.79
N GLY A 118 -5.64 -1.36 -21.31
CA GLY A 118 -5.14 -1.17 -19.95
C GLY A 118 -4.47 -2.42 -19.44
N THR A 119 -4.02 -2.41 -18.18
CA THR A 119 -3.39 -3.55 -17.53
C THR A 119 -4.28 -4.11 -16.42
N GLY A 120 -4.02 -5.32 -15.99
CA GLY A 120 -4.74 -5.96 -14.91
C GLY A 120 -3.89 -7.00 -14.21
N MET A 121 -4.38 -7.53 -13.10
CA MET A 121 -3.74 -8.60 -12.33
C MET A 121 -4.62 -9.83 -12.28
N ASN A 122 -4.06 -10.94 -11.79
CA ASN A 122 -4.83 -12.13 -11.48
C ASN A 122 -6.07 -11.77 -10.62
N ASP A 123 -5.91 -10.87 -9.64
CA ASP A 123 -7.03 -10.35 -8.85
C ASP A 123 -8.11 -9.68 -9.72
N THR A 124 -7.73 -8.95 -10.77
CA THR A 124 -8.67 -8.32 -11.70
C THR A 124 -9.47 -9.36 -12.46
N ILE A 125 -8.76 -10.36 -13.00
CA ILE A 125 -9.36 -11.44 -13.79
C ILE A 125 -10.26 -12.30 -12.90
N ASN A 126 -9.79 -12.68 -11.71
CA ASN A 126 -10.56 -13.42 -10.72
C ASN A 126 -11.86 -12.68 -10.33
N CYS A 127 -11.78 -11.38 -10.12
CA CYS A 127 -12.95 -10.58 -9.77
C CYS A 127 -13.92 -10.44 -10.96
N LEU A 128 -13.43 -10.25 -12.18
CA LEU A 128 -14.27 -10.22 -13.38
C LEU A 128 -15.00 -11.55 -13.59
N MET A 129 -14.26 -12.65 -13.53
CA MET A 129 -14.77 -14.01 -13.69
C MET A 129 -15.77 -14.36 -12.57
N GLY A 130 -15.41 -14.11 -11.32
CA GLY A 130 -16.25 -14.42 -10.17
C GLY A 130 -17.52 -13.59 -10.13
N PHE A 131 -17.46 -12.31 -10.48
CA PHE A 131 -18.65 -11.46 -10.60
C PHE A 131 -19.62 -12.00 -11.68
N TRP A 132 -19.06 -12.41 -12.82
CA TRP A 132 -19.83 -12.97 -13.92
C TRP A 132 -20.49 -14.30 -13.57
N GLN A 133 -19.74 -15.19 -12.90
CA GLN A 133 -20.18 -16.54 -12.52
C GLN A 133 -20.90 -16.59 -11.18
N ASN A 134 -21.00 -15.47 -10.45
CA ASN A 134 -21.51 -15.39 -9.07
C ASN A 134 -20.75 -16.28 -8.06
N THR A 135 -19.47 -16.59 -8.32
CA THR A 135 -18.67 -17.50 -7.50
C THR A 135 -17.79 -16.80 -6.48
N LEU A 136 -17.47 -15.52 -6.68
CA LEU A 136 -16.64 -14.72 -5.78
C LEU A 136 -17.45 -13.60 -5.12
N GLN A 137 -16.99 -13.20 -3.93
CA GLN A 137 -17.52 -12.06 -3.19
C GLN A 137 -16.53 -10.87 -3.27
N PRO A 138 -16.45 -10.15 -4.40
CA PRO A 138 -15.55 -9.01 -4.51
C PRO A 138 -15.93 -7.93 -3.50
N ALA A 139 -14.97 -7.07 -3.15
CA ALA A 139 -15.27 -5.88 -2.35
C ALA A 139 -16.31 -5.01 -3.06
N MET A 140 -17.16 -4.33 -2.28
CA MET A 140 -18.32 -3.60 -2.77
C MET A 140 -18.01 -2.65 -3.93
N PHE A 141 -16.93 -1.88 -3.81
CA PHE A 141 -16.54 -0.93 -4.87
C PHE A 141 -16.19 -1.63 -6.17
N GLN A 142 -15.57 -2.82 -6.10
CA GLN A 142 -15.31 -3.66 -7.26
C GLN A 142 -16.60 -4.14 -7.90
N MET A 143 -17.63 -4.50 -7.11
CA MET A 143 -18.94 -4.88 -7.65
C MET A 143 -19.53 -3.75 -8.51
N ILE A 144 -19.38 -2.49 -8.08
CA ILE A 144 -19.81 -1.33 -8.87
C ILE A 144 -19.03 -1.25 -10.19
N ILE A 145 -17.70 -1.33 -10.13
CA ILE A 145 -16.84 -1.24 -11.32
C ILE A 145 -17.12 -2.38 -12.30
N TYR A 146 -17.21 -3.62 -11.81
CA TYR A 146 -17.47 -4.76 -12.68
C TYR A 146 -18.93 -4.81 -13.17
N GLY A 147 -19.88 -4.29 -12.39
CA GLY A 147 -21.24 -4.06 -12.85
C GLY A 147 -21.31 -3.05 -13.99
N ILE A 148 -20.54 -1.97 -13.91
CA ILE A 148 -20.39 -1.00 -15.01
C ILE A 148 -19.75 -1.66 -16.23
N PHE A 149 -18.67 -2.43 -16.05
CA PHE A 149 -18.02 -3.20 -17.12
C PHE A 149 -19.05 -4.10 -17.83
N GLN A 150 -19.80 -4.88 -17.06
CA GLN A 150 -20.81 -5.79 -17.59
C GLN A 150 -21.90 -5.04 -18.36
N GLY A 151 -22.38 -3.91 -17.82
CA GLY A 151 -23.37 -3.06 -18.50
C GLY A 151 -22.87 -2.53 -19.84
N ILE A 152 -21.64 -2.01 -19.88
CA ILE A 152 -21.02 -1.53 -21.13
C ILE A 152 -20.81 -2.71 -22.11
N PHE A 153 -20.33 -3.85 -21.61
CA PHE A 153 -20.14 -5.05 -22.42
C PHE A 153 -21.45 -5.52 -23.06
N PHE A 154 -22.57 -5.52 -22.33
CA PHE A 154 -23.88 -5.87 -22.88
C PHE A 154 -24.33 -4.91 -23.98
N MET A 155 -23.97 -3.62 -23.89
CA MET A 155 -24.32 -2.61 -24.89
C MET A 155 -23.46 -2.73 -26.15
N CYS A 156 -22.13 -2.82 -26.01
CA CYS A 156 -21.22 -2.79 -27.16
C CYS A 156 -20.80 -4.18 -27.66
N LYS A 157 -21.10 -5.25 -26.91
CA LYS A 157 -20.70 -6.65 -27.20
C LYS A 157 -19.19 -6.84 -27.40
N ASN A 158 -18.39 -5.96 -26.78
CA ASN A 158 -16.94 -5.96 -26.91
C ASN A 158 -16.29 -5.71 -25.54
N ALA A 159 -15.66 -6.74 -24.99
CA ALA A 159 -15.03 -6.66 -23.66
C ALA A 159 -13.81 -5.73 -23.64
N THR A 160 -13.04 -5.69 -24.72
CA THR A 160 -11.88 -4.80 -24.85
C THR A 160 -12.29 -3.33 -24.80
N ILE A 161 -13.37 -2.95 -25.51
CA ILE A 161 -13.92 -1.60 -25.46
C ILE A 161 -14.49 -1.29 -24.07
N ALA A 162 -15.23 -2.22 -23.47
CA ALA A 162 -15.79 -2.04 -22.13
C ALA A 162 -14.69 -1.81 -21.08
N TYR A 163 -13.60 -2.58 -21.15
CA TYR A 163 -12.44 -2.43 -20.28
C TYR A 163 -11.76 -1.08 -20.48
N ALA A 164 -11.49 -0.71 -21.74
CA ALA A 164 -10.85 0.57 -22.08
C ALA A 164 -11.65 1.77 -21.57
N ILE A 165 -12.97 1.77 -21.68
CA ILE A 165 -13.83 2.86 -21.19
C ILE A 165 -13.64 3.04 -19.68
N ILE A 166 -13.60 1.96 -18.89
CA ILE A 166 -13.41 2.06 -17.46
C ILE A 166 -12.02 2.59 -17.12
N VAL A 167 -10.97 2.10 -17.81
CA VAL A 167 -9.61 2.60 -17.62
C VAL A 167 -9.49 4.09 -18.00
N ILE A 168 -10.16 4.54 -19.06
CA ILE A 168 -10.22 5.96 -19.42
C ILE A 168 -10.89 6.79 -18.31
N LEU A 169 -12.00 6.31 -17.76
CA LEU A 169 -12.65 6.99 -16.62
C LEU A 169 -11.73 7.04 -15.40
N GLN A 170 -10.99 5.96 -15.13
CA GLN A 170 -9.98 5.90 -14.07
C GLN A 170 -8.85 6.91 -14.30
N ILE A 171 -8.35 7.05 -15.54
CA ILE A 171 -7.33 8.04 -15.94
C ILE A 171 -7.83 9.46 -15.67
N PHE A 172 -9.06 9.79 -16.07
CA PHE A 172 -9.62 11.12 -15.83
C PHE A 172 -9.82 11.40 -14.34
N ALA A 173 -10.27 10.41 -13.55
CA ALA A 173 -10.40 10.53 -12.11
C ALA A 173 -9.02 10.76 -11.45
N ALA A 174 -8.01 9.99 -11.81
CA ALA A 174 -6.64 10.13 -11.31
C ALA A 174 -6.05 11.51 -11.68
N SER A 175 -6.23 11.93 -12.93
CA SER A 175 -5.76 13.24 -13.42
C SER A 175 -6.44 14.40 -12.69
N TYR A 176 -7.75 14.29 -12.43
CA TYR A 176 -8.47 15.25 -11.61
C TYR A 176 -7.91 15.35 -10.20
N ILE A 177 -7.65 14.22 -9.56
CA ILE A 177 -7.14 14.16 -8.18
C ILE A 177 -5.75 14.79 -8.09
N VAL A 178 -4.84 14.44 -9.01
CA VAL A 178 -3.49 15.01 -9.08
C VAL A 178 -3.53 16.51 -9.39
N ALA A 179 -4.35 16.94 -10.34
CA ALA A 179 -4.51 18.37 -10.67
C ALA A 179 -5.08 19.16 -9.48
N ASN A 180 -6.04 18.58 -8.75
CA ASN A 180 -6.59 19.19 -7.55
C ASN A 180 -5.57 19.28 -6.41
N TYR A 181 -4.72 18.29 -6.24
CA TYR A 181 -3.61 18.31 -5.28
C TYR A 181 -2.60 19.41 -5.62
N LEU A 182 -2.15 19.50 -6.87
CA LEU A 182 -1.20 20.55 -7.28
C LEU A 182 -1.82 21.96 -7.20
N ARG A 183 -3.10 22.12 -7.51
CA ARG A 183 -3.85 23.36 -7.26
C ARG A 183 -3.87 23.71 -5.78
N TRP A 184 -4.10 22.71 -4.91
CA TRP A 184 -4.10 22.90 -3.46
C TRP A 184 -2.71 23.33 -2.93
N ILE A 185 -1.62 22.70 -3.40
CA ILE A 185 -0.25 23.14 -3.08
C ILE A 185 -0.01 24.59 -3.54
N ALA A 186 -0.41 24.93 -4.77
CA ALA A 186 -0.26 26.27 -5.30
C ALA A 186 -0.99 27.31 -4.44
N ARG A 187 -2.20 26.98 -3.97
CA ARG A 187 -2.98 27.81 -3.04
C ARG A 187 -2.30 27.97 -1.68
N LYS A 188 -1.56 26.95 -1.22
CA LYS A 188 -0.77 27.01 0.02
C LYS A 188 0.47 27.89 -0.09
N GLY A 189 0.76 28.46 -1.26
CA GLY A 189 1.88 29.38 -1.47
C GLY A 189 3.25 28.67 -1.44
N ILE A 190 3.33 27.46 -1.97
CA ILE A 190 4.58 26.69 -2.09
C ILE A 190 5.46 27.27 -3.21
N ALA A 191 6.78 27.27 -3.04
CA ALA A 191 7.74 27.73 -4.03
C ALA A 191 7.58 27.00 -5.38
N LYS A 192 7.77 27.72 -6.49
CA LYS A 192 7.52 27.20 -7.85
C LYS A 192 8.34 25.95 -8.16
N TRP A 193 9.59 25.92 -7.76
CA TRP A 193 10.45 24.77 -7.99
C TRP A 193 9.92 23.49 -7.31
N LEU A 194 9.36 23.63 -6.11
CA LEU A 194 8.81 22.49 -5.36
C LEU A 194 7.46 22.03 -5.95
N LEU A 195 6.63 22.96 -6.46
CA LEU A 195 5.44 22.62 -7.23
C LEU A 195 5.79 21.83 -8.50
N ILE A 196 6.81 22.28 -9.24
CA ILE A 196 7.31 21.60 -10.44
C ILE A 196 7.89 20.22 -10.08
N LEU A 197 8.64 20.11 -8.99
CA LEU A 197 9.21 18.85 -8.54
C LEU A 197 8.12 17.82 -8.19
N ASN A 198 7.03 18.26 -7.51
CA ASN A 198 5.87 17.39 -7.26
C ASN A 198 5.23 16.92 -8.57
N MET A 199 5.07 17.83 -9.54
CA MET A 199 4.53 17.50 -10.85
C MET A 199 5.40 16.49 -11.59
N ILE A 200 6.72 16.73 -11.65
CA ILE A 200 7.68 15.81 -12.29
C ILE A 200 7.64 14.44 -11.60
N TYR A 201 7.70 14.40 -10.27
CA TYR A 201 7.67 13.13 -9.53
C TYR A 201 6.42 12.31 -9.89
N ILE A 202 5.23 12.89 -9.82
CA ILE A 202 3.99 12.14 -10.06
C ILE A 202 3.87 11.72 -11.53
N MET A 203 4.28 12.57 -12.47
CA MET A 203 4.12 12.32 -13.90
C MET A 203 5.21 11.44 -14.51
N ALA A 204 6.44 11.53 -13.98
CA ALA A 204 7.58 10.80 -14.52
C ALA A 204 7.88 9.48 -13.80
N MET A 205 7.21 9.20 -12.65
CA MET A 205 7.38 7.94 -11.94
C MET A 205 6.64 6.81 -12.67
N PRO A 206 7.33 5.88 -13.34
CA PRO A 206 6.69 4.87 -14.18
C PRO A 206 5.72 3.98 -13.41
N LEU A 207 6.07 3.59 -12.18
CA LEU A 207 5.21 2.78 -11.31
C LEU A 207 3.85 3.45 -11.05
N ILE A 208 3.80 4.79 -10.91
CA ILE A 208 2.53 5.50 -10.73
C ILE A 208 1.69 5.38 -12.00
N GLY A 209 2.29 5.58 -13.17
CA GLY A 209 1.61 5.42 -14.46
C GLY A 209 1.06 4.00 -14.65
N ASN A 210 1.90 3.00 -14.40
CA ASN A 210 1.52 1.59 -14.55
C ASN A 210 0.32 1.21 -13.68
N TYR A 211 0.36 1.53 -12.38
CA TYR A 211 -0.78 1.27 -11.50
C TYR A 211 -2.02 2.11 -11.85
N THR A 212 -1.83 3.29 -12.47
CA THR A 212 -2.95 4.13 -12.86
C THR A 212 -3.75 3.55 -14.02
N ILE A 213 -3.11 2.85 -14.97
CA ILE A 213 -3.82 2.18 -16.08
C ILE A 213 -4.24 0.74 -15.73
N ALA A 214 -3.88 0.25 -14.55
CA ALA A 214 -4.29 -1.07 -14.07
C ALA A 214 -5.67 -1.00 -13.40
N LEU A 215 -6.59 -1.88 -13.82
CA LEU A 215 -7.92 -1.98 -13.22
C LEU A 215 -7.83 -2.76 -11.90
N LEU A 216 -7.44 -2.08 -10.84
CA LEU A 216 -7.23 -2.64 -9.50
C LEU A 216 -8.01 -1.88 -8.43
N LYS A 217 -8.46 -2.61 -7.41
CA LYS A 217 -9.00 -1.99 -6.19
C LYS A 217 -8.00 -1.06 -5.50
N ASP A 218 -6.73 -1.42 -5.57
CA ASP A 218 -5.63 -0.68 -4.96
C ASP A 218 -5.41 0.69 -5.60
N THR A 219 -5.64 0.80 -6.91
CA THR A 219 -5.57 2.08 -7.65
C THR A 219 -6.63 3.05 -7.15
N TRP A 220 -7.89 2.61 -7.12
CA TRP A 220 -9.01 3.44 -6.63
C TRP A 220 -8.83 3.83 -5.17
N PHE A 221 -8.43 2.86 -4.32
CA PHE A 221 -8.10 3.12 -2.92
C PHE A 221 -7.03 4.21 -2.80
N THR A 222 -5.94 4.08 -3.52
CA THR A 222 -4.79 4.99 -3.43
C THR A 222 -5.15 6.42 -3.85
N TYR A 223 -5.83 6.59 -4.98
CA TYR A 223 -6.21 7.92 -5.44
C TYR A 223 -7.26 8.57 -4.53
N ALA A 224 -8.24 7.83 -4.05
CA ALA A 224 -9.20 8.33 -3.09
C ALA A 224 -8.53 8.71 -1.75
N PHE A 225 -7.61 7.87 -1.28
CA PHE A 225 -6.82 8.14 -0.09
C PHE A 225 -5.95 9.40 -0.26
N PHE A 226 -5.32 9.56 -1.41
CA PHE A 226 -4.53 10.75 -1.75
C PHE A 226 -5.40 12.02 -1.83
N LEU A 227 -6.63 11.93 -2.35
CA LEU A 227 -7.60 13.04 -2.33
C LEU A 227 -7.99 13.45 -0.90
N LEU A 228 -7.99 12.50 0.02
CA LEU A 228 -8.37 12.74 1.42
C LEU A 228 -7.29 13.50 2.20
N LEU A 229 -5.99 13.29 1.93
CA LEU A 229 -4.88 13.86 2.71
C LEU A 229 -4.88 15.41 2.77
N PRO A 230 -5.00 16.16 1.66
CA PRO A 230 -5.13 17.61 1.71
C PRO A 230 -6.35 18.10 2.50
N ASN A 231 -7.46 17.37 2.41
CA ASN A 231 -8.67 17.71 3.13
C ASN A 231 -8.54 17.45 4.64
N ILE A 232 -7.85 16.38 5.05
CA ILE A 232 -7.51 16.12 6.46
C ILE A 232 -6.59 17.22 6.99
N TYR A 233 -5.60 17.64 6.21
CA TYR A 233 -4.74 18.75 6.56
C TYR A 233 -5.56 20.03 6.82
N ASP A 234 -6.43 20.40 5.89
CA ASP A 234 -7.28 21.58 6.00
C ASP A 234 -8.19 21.52 7.24
N LEU A 235 -8.83 20.37 7.51
CA LEU A 235 -9.67 20.17 8.70
C LEU A 235 -8.88 20.34 10.01
N ILE A 236 -7.71 19.73 10.13
CA ILE A 236 -6.87 19.79 11.35
C ILE A 236 -6.33 21.19 11.59
N HIS A 237 -6.05 21.94 10.51
CA HIS A 237 -5.56 23.32 10.59
C HIS A 237 -6.69 24.36 10.73
N GLY A 238 -7.96 23.93 10.69
CA GLY A 238 -9.11 24.82 10.78
C GLY A 238 -9.37 25.61 9.49
N GLU A 239 -8.86 25.13 8.37
CA GLU A 239 -9.06 25.70 7.05
C GLU A 239 -10.30 25.10 6.36
N LYS A 240 -10.73 25.70 5.26
CA LYS A 240 -11.91 25.27 4.52
C LYS A 240 -11.62 24.01 3.70
N ALA A 241 -12.05 22.85 4.19
CA ALA A 241 -11.99 21.59 3.47
C ALA A 241 -13.16 21.42 2.49
N CYS A 242 -12.97 20.59 1.48
CA CYS A 242 -13.98 20.33 0.45
C CYS A 242 -14.80 19.06 0.79
N TRP A 243 -16.00 19.25 1.34
CA TRP A 243 -16.82 18.14 1.87
C TRP A 243 -17.22 17.09 0.84
N TRP A 244 -17.54 17.47 -0.39
CA TRP A 244 -17.88 16.47 -1.41
C TRP A 244 -16.70 15.56 -1.74
N GLN A 245 -15.45 16.12 -1.74
CA GLN A 245 -14.23 15.32 -1.93
C GLN A 245 -14.01 14.36 -0.74
N ILE A 246 -14.27 14.82 0.48
CA ILE A 246 -14.19 13.97 1.67
C ILE A 246 -15.19 12.82 1.58
N VAL A 247 -16.44 13.11 1.24
CA VAL A 247 -17.50 12.09 1.12
C VAL A 247 -17.14 11.05 0.08
N VAL A 248 -16.76 11.48 -1.13
CA VAL A 248 -16.36 10.57 -2.22
C VAL A 248 -15.12 9.76 -1.83
N ALA A 249 -14.08 10.42 -1.31
CA ALA A 249 -12.84 9.74 -0.93
C ALA A 249 -13.06 8.71 0.17
N VAL A 250 -13.80 9.08 1.22
CA VAL A 250 -14.12 8.18 2.34
C VAL A 250 -14.96 6.99 1.86
N PHE A 251 -15.95 7.22 0.99
CA PHE A 251 -16.74 6.14 0.40
C PHE A 251 -15.86 5.16 -0.38
N VAL A 252 -15.02 5.66 -1.28
CA VAL A 252 -14.14 4.81 -2.09
C VAL A 252 -13.13 4.06 -1.22
N VAL A 253 -12.48 4.73 -0.25
CA VAL A 253 -11.53 4.08 0.67
C VAL A 253 -12.21 3.00 1.51
N TRP A 254 -13.43 3.26 2.01
CA TRP A 254 -14.17 2.32 2.85
C TRP A 254 -14.55 1.04 2.11
N PHE A 255 -14.96 1.16 0.85
CA PHE A 255 -15.53 0.06 0.08
C PHE A 255 -14.55 -0.61 -0.90
N SER A 256 -13.37 -0.02 -1.15
CA SER A 256 -12.38 -0.62 -2.06
C SER A 256 -11.61 -1.77 -1.42
N ARG A 257 -11.28 -1.67 -0.14
CA ARG A 257 -10.45 -2.65 0.58
C ARG A 257 -10.99 -2.91 1.97
N SER A 258 -10.83 -4.15 2.46
CA SER A 258 -11.23 -4.53 3.84
C SER A 258 -10.53 -3.68 4.91
N ASN A 259 -9.24 -3.37 4.72
CA ASN A 259 -8.47 -2.51 5.63
C ASN A 259 -8.86 -1.02 5.56
N GLY A 260 -9.60 -0.58 4.55
CA GLY A 260 -10.09 0.80 4.46
C GLY A 260 -10.88 1.22 5.70
N LYS A 261 -11.70 0.33 6.22
CA LYS A 261 -12.48 0.53 7.47
C LYS A 261 -11.55 0.71 8.68
N LEU A 262 -10.53 -0.16 8.80
CA LEU A 262 -9.56 -0.13 9.90
C LEU A 262 -8.73 1.16 9.91
N VAL A 263 -8.52 1.75 8.75
CA VAL A 263 -7.81 3.04 8.61
C VAL A 263 -8.74 4.22 8.87
N LEU A 264 -9.95 4.22 8.28
CA LEU A 264 -10.84 5.37 8.33
C LEU A 264 -11.48 5.57 9.71
N VAL A 265 -11.86 4.49 10.42
CA VAL A 265 -12.53 4.63 11.73
C VAL A 265 -11.64 5.39 12.73
N PRO A 266 -10.37 5.02 12.96
CA PRO A 266 -9.50 5.80 13.84
C PRO A 266 -9.31 7.25 13.37
N ILE A 267 -9.19 7.50 12.06
CA ILE A 267 -9.06 8.85 11.51
C ILE A 267 -10.32 9.67 11.82
N MET A 268 -11.50 9.13 11.58
CA MET A 268 -12.75 9.83 11.82
C MET A 268 -12.95 10.12 13.32
N VAL A 269 -12.57 9.18 14.21
CA VAL A 269 -12.59 9.41 15.66
C VAL A 269 -11.66 10.55 16.05
N LEU A 270 -10.44 10.57 15.52
CA LEU A 270 -9.49 11.65 15.79
C LEU A 270 -9.98 12.99 15.27
N LEU A 271 -10.47 13.04 14.03
CA LEU A 271 -11.06 14.27 13.48
C LEU A 271 -12.27 14.71 14.32
N PHE A 272 -13.08 13.81 14.81
CA PHE A 272 -14.21 14.12 15.70
C PHE A 272 -13.74 14.74 17.03
N ILE A 273 -12.60 14.29 17.57
CA ILE A 273 -12.00 14.85 18.80
C ILE A 273 -11.45 16.24 18.53
N PHE A 274 -10.63 16.41 17.48
CA PHE A 274 -9.87 17.62 17.21
C PHE A 274 -10.66 18.70 16.45
N CYS A 275 -11.56 18.34 15.54
CA CYS A 275 -12.30 19.24 14.66
C CYS A 275 -13.73 19.51 15.20
N LYS A 276 -13.85 20.17 16.36
CA LYS A 276 -15.13 20.37 17.07
C LYS A 276 -16.27 20.94 16.21
N SER A 277 -15.96 21.86 15.29
CA SER A 277 -16.93 22.50 14.39
C SER A 277 -17.51 21.54 13.34
N GLN A 278 -16.83 20.42 13.06
CA GLN A 278 -17.18 19.47 12.01
C GLN A 278 -17.80 18.17 12.54
N ARG A 279 -17.97 18.04 13.85
CA ARG A 279 -18.44 16.80 14.50
C ARG A 279 -19.76 16.27 13.93
N LYS A 280 -20.72 17.17 13.65
CA LYS A 280 -22.01 16.77 13.07
C LYS A 280 -21.85 16.11 11.71
N HIS A 281 -21.04 16.68 10.82
CA HIS A 281 -20.81 16.13 9.49
C HIS A 281 -20.04 14.80 9.55
N LEU A 282 -19.04 14.69 10.42
CA LEU A 282 -18.27 13.47 10.62
C LEU A 282 -19.14 12.33 11.20
N ALA A 283 -20.03 12.64 12.17
CA ALA A 283 -20.95 11.66 12.74
C ALA A 283 -21.95 11.15 11.70
N ILE A 284 -22.57 12.07 10.94
CA ILE A 284 -23.50 11.71 9.86
C ILE A 284 -22.78 10.82 8.83
N LEU A 285 -21.59 11.20 8.41
CA LEU A 285 -20.81 10.42 7.43
C LEU A 285 -20.52 9.01 7.96
N LEU A 286 -20.06 8.87 9.21
CA LEU A 286 -19.76 7.57 9.80
C LEU A 286 -21.03 6.69 9.92
N ILE A 287 -22.14 7.25 10.40
CA ILE A 287 -23.41 6.52 10.50
C ILE A 287 -23.86 6.07 9.11
N THR A 288 -23.80 6.95 8.12
CA THR A 288 -24.15 6.61 6.72
C THR A 288 -23.32 5.46 6.19
N LEU A 289 -21.99 5.46 6.43
CA LEU A 289 -21.11 4.38 6.00
C LEU A 289 -21.45 3.05 6.68
N VAL A 290 -21.72 3.07 7.98
CA VAL A 290 -22.10 1.84 8.73
C VAL A 290 -23.41 1.28 8.20
N VAL A 291 -24.44 2.12 8.01
CA VAL A 291 -25.75 1.70 7.49
C VAL A 291 -25.61 1.15 6.06
N LEU A 292 -24.90 1.86 5.18
CA LEU A 292 -24.63 1.38 3.83
C LEU A 292 -23.86 0.05 3.85
N ASN A 293 -22.83 -0.06 4.68
CA ASN A 293 -22.05 -1.30 4.78
C ASN A 293 -22.95 -2.48 5.18
N SER A 294 -23.79 -2.33 6.19
CA SER A 294 -24.69 -3.40 6.65
C SER A 294 -25.70 -3.80 5.56
N GLY A 295 -26.28 -2.80 4.87
CA GLY A 295 -27.21 -3.06 3.77
C GLY A 295 -26.54 -3.78 2.59
N LEU A 296 -25.31 -3.43 2.28
CA LEU A 296 -24.56 -4.00 1.17
C LEU A 296 -23.98 -5.39 1.50
N ASP A 297 -23.55 -5.62 2.74
CA ASP A 297 -23.15 -6.96 3.20
C ASP A 297 -24.37 -7.91 3.16
N TYR A 298 -25.54 -7.43 3.53
CA TYR A 298 -26.79 -8.19 3.39
C TYR A 298 -27.09 -8.52 1.92
N ALA A 299 -27.07 -7.52 1.02
CA ALA A 299 -27.31 -7.72 -0.40
C ALA A 299 -26.28 -8.68 -1.05
N LYS A 300 -25.01 -8.56 -0.65
CA LYS A 300 -23.93 -9.44 -1.08
C LYS A 300 -24.17 -10.89 -0.67
N ASN A 301 -24.57 -11.12 0.59
CA ASN A 301 -24.86 -12.44 1.10
C ASN A 301 -26.05 -13.10 0.38
N VAL A 302 -27.08 -12.31 0.06
CA VAL A 302 -28.23 -12.79 -0.74
C VAL A 302 -27.82 -13.16 -2.18
N ARG A 303 -26.92 -12.37 -2.78
CA ARG A 303 -26.53 -12.55 -4.20
C ARG A 303 -25.51 -13.68 -4.42
N PHE A 304 -24.54 -13.83 -3.51
CA PHE A 304 -23.39 -14.73 -3.68
C PHE A 304 -23.34 -15.88 -2.67
N GLY A 305 -24.28 -15.92 -1.74
CA GLY A 305 -24.25 -16.89 -0.63
C GLY A 305 -23.30 -16.49 0.50
N GLY A 306 -23.42 -17.12 1.64
CA GLY A 306 -22.73 -16.76 2.87
C GLY A 306 -21.26 -17.21 2.99
N TYR A 307 -20.61 -17.64 1.91
CA TYR A 307 -19.21 -18.11 1.98
C TYR A 307 -18.25 -16.91 2.16
N ASP A 308 -17.54 -16.89 3.27
CA ASP A 308 -16.65 -15.81 3.68
C ASP A 308 -15.22 -16.31 3.89
N GLU A 309 -14.35 -16.03 2.91
CA GLU A 309 -12.91 -16.30 3.00
C GLU A 309 -12.13 -15.26 3.78
N SER A 310 -12.78 -14.23 4.30
CA SER A 310 -12.11 -13.08 4.93
C SER A 310 -11.28 -13.48 6.14
N PHE A 311 -11.67 -14.53 6.86
CA PHE A 311 -10.90 -15.02 8.00
C PHE A 311 -9.56 -15.61 7.55
N ARG A 312 -9.55 -16.53 6.57
CA ARG A 312 -8.32 -17.08 5.99
C ARG A 312 -7.39 -15.96 5.50
N GLU A 313 -7.94 -14.98 4.78
CA GLU A 313 -7.16 -13.87 4.24
C GLU A 313 -6.53 -13.00 5.33
N SER A 314 -7.17 -12.87 6.49
CA SER A 314 -6.64 -12.11 7.63
C SER A 314 -5.58 -12.85 8.44
N MET A 315 -5.42 -14.17 8.24
CA MET A 315 -4.53 -15.05 9.04
C MET A 315 -3.12 -15.20 8.46
N SER A 316 -2.68 -14.33 7.56
CA SER A 316 -1.38 -14.45 6.90
C SER A 316 -0.21 -14.59 7.89
N VAL A 317 -0.10 -13.68 8.84
CA VAL A 317 0.96 -13.72 9.87
C VAL A 317 0.86 -14.95 10.79
N PRO A 318 -0.31 -15.27 11.37
CA PRO A 318 -0.49 -16.49 12.14
C PRO A 318 -0.08 -17.76 11.37
N LEU A 319 -0.52 -17.91 10.12
CA LEU A 319 -0.19 -19.07 9.30
C LEU A 319 1.31 -19.23 9.06
N VAL A 320 2.02 -18.14 8.73
CA VAL A 320 3.48 -18.17 8.54
C VAL A 320 4.22 -18.50 9.83
N GLN A 321 3.76 -17.98 10.98
CA GLN A 321 4.36 -18.25 12.28
C GLN A 321 4.19 -19.71 12.71
N MET A 322 2.99 -20.27 12.51
CA MET A 322 2.70 -21.67 12.78
C MET A 322 3.51 -22.58 11.84
N ALA A 323 3.57 -22.27 10.54
CA ALA A 323 4.38 -23.00 9.58
C ALA A 323 5.87 -22.97 9.92
N ALA A 324 6.41 -21.81 10.31
CA ALA A 324 7.79 -21.70 10.79
C ALA A 324 8.06 -22.61 12.01
N THR A 325 7.09 -22.71 12.92
CA THR A 325 7.21 -23.59 14.10
C THR A 325 7.30 -25.06 13.71
N VAL A 326 6.49 -25.48 12.73
CA VAL A 326 6.56 -26.86 12.19
C VAL A 326 7.89 -27.10 11.48
N VAL A 327 8.33 -26.18 10.63
CA VAL A 327 9.55 -26.34 9.81
C VAL A 327 10.82 -26.29 10.65
N TRP A 328 10.85 -25.47 11.68
CA TRP A 328 12.04 -25.30 12.56
C TRP A 328 11.97 -26.18 13.79
N ASN A 329 11.07 -27.22 13.79
CA ASN A 329 10.89 -28.20 14.86
C ASN A 329 10.73 -27.55 16.25
N GLY A 330 9.83 -26.55 16.33
CA GLY A 330 9.45 -25.91 17.58
C GLY A 330 8.64 -26.84 18.49
N ASN A 331 8.33 -26.35 19.66
CA ASN A 331 7.56 -27.10 20.67
C ASN A 331 6.06 -27.02 20.36
N ILE A 332 5.46 -28.13 19.92
CA ILE A 332 4.03 -28.28 19.60
C ILE A 332 3.50 -29.43 20.46
N SER A 333 2.38 -29.24 21.14
CA SER A 333 1.72 -30.30 21.91
C SER A 333 0.74 -31.08 21.05
N GLU A 334 0.35 -32.30 21.46
CA GLU A 334 -0.60 -33.16 20.75
C GLU A 334 -1.93 -32.43 20.45
N ASP A 335 -2.50 -31.70 21.41
CA ASP A 335 -3.73 -30.90 21.22
C ASP A 335 -3.55 -29.79 20.15
N GLU A 336 -2.36 -29.20 20.05
CA GLU A 336 -2.04 -28.16 19.07
C GLU A 336 -1.83 -28.78 17.68
N GLU A 337 -1.23 -29.96 17.60
CA GLU A 337 -1.07 -30.73 16.36
C GLU A 337 -2.42 -31.13 15.78
N GLU A 338 -3.37 -31.56 16.59
CA GLU A 338 -4.73 -31.92 16.15
C GLU A 338 -5.38 -30.75 15.39
N VAL A 339 -5.39 -29.55 15.97
CA VAL A 339 -5.96 -28.36 15.33
C VAL A 339 -5.17 -27.95 14.09
N LEU A 340 -3.84 -27.96 14.19
CA LEU A 340 -2.95 -27.53 13.12
C LEU A 340 -3.07 -28.42 11.88
N TYR A 341 -3.05 -29.74 12.10
CA TYR A 341 -3.07 -30.72 11.01
C TYR A 341 -4.48 -30.99 10.46
N ALA A 342 -5.51 -30.59 11.20
CA ALA A 342 -6.87 -30.51 10.66
C ALA A 342 -7.05 -29.37 9.64
N VAL A 343 -6.28 -28.28 9.76
CA VAL A 343 -6.28 -27.20 8.77
C VAL A 343 -5.49 -27.56 7.53
N LEU A 344 -4.30 -28.15 7.70
CA LEU A 344 -3.40 -28.54 6.60
C LEU A 344 -2.49 -29.68 7.10
N PRO A 345 -2.28 -30.77 6.35
CA PRO A 345 -1.38 -31.85 6.75
C PRO A 345 0.05 -31.39 7.04
N GLU A 346 0.73 -32.03 8.00
CA GLU A 346 2.09 -31.64 8.44
C GLU A 346 3.07 -31.51 7.27
N GLU A 347 3.06 -32.49 6.36
CA GLU A 347 3.94 -32.50 5.19
C GLU A 347 3.74 -31.24 4.33
N LYS A 348 2.48 -30.79 4.18
CA LYS A 348 2.13 -29.60 3.42
C LYS A 348 2.53 -28.31 4.11
N TRP A 349 2.43 -28.25 5.45
CA TRP A 349 3.00 -27.13 6.21
C TRP A 349 4.51 -27.00 5.94
N ARG A 350 5.25 -28.11 5.93
CA ARG A 350 6.70 -28.12 5.66
C ARG A 350 7.05 -27.79 4.21
N GLN A 351 6.29 -28.31 3.25
CA GLN A 351 6.54 -28.08 1.82
C GLN A 351 6.24 -26.65 1.40
N ASN A 352 5.13 -26.08 1.89
CA ASN A 352 4.58 -24.81 1.45
C ASN A 352 5.09 -23.60 2.24
N TYR A 353 5.89 -23.84 3.28
CA TYR A 353 6.44 -22.73 4.05
C TYR A 353 7.38 -21.86 3.19
N ALA A 354 6.99 -20.62 2.99
CA ALA A 354 7.84 -19.58 2.45
C ALA A 354 7.79 -18.36 3.38
N PHE A 355 8.93 -17.85 3.78
CA PHE A 355 8.95 -16.75 4.75
C PHE A 355 8.39 -15.45 4.16
N ALA A 356 8.59 -15.23 2.85
CA ALA A 356 8.22 -13.97 2.20
C ALA A 356 6.75 -13.91 1.76
N PHE A 357 6.04 -15.03 1.68
CA PHE A 357 4.64 -15.08 1.22
C PHE A 357 3.89 -16.31 1.75
N VAL A 358 2.62 -16.15 2.02
CA VAL A 358 1.77 -17.16 2.65
C VAL A 358 0.90 -17.93 1.66
N ASP A 359 0.82 -17.49 0.42
CA ASP A 359 -0.12 -18.02 -0.58
C ASP A 359 0.04 -19.53 -0.84
N PRO A 360 1.25 -20.14 -0.87
CA PRO A 360 1.38 -21.58 -1.02
C PRO A 360 0.68 -22.37 0.08
N ILE A 361 0.60 -21.82 1.31
CA ILE A 361 -0.14 -22.43 2.42
C ILE A 361 -1.64 -22.25 2.22
N LYS A 362 -2.09 -21.01 1.96
CA LYS A 362 -3.51 -20.66 1.86
C LYS A 362 -4.24 -21.34 0.69
N PHE A 363 -3.53 -21.54 -0.42
CA PHE A 363 -4.11 -22.03 -1.68
C PHE A 363 -3.68 -23.46 -2.00
N ASP A 364 -3.12 -24.20 -1.04
CA ASP A 364 -2.92 -25.64 -1.20
C ASP A 364 -4.28 -26.33 -1.28
N GLU A 365 -4.39 -27.34 -2.15
CA GLU A 365 -5.63 -28.10 -2.36
C GLU A 365 -6.12 -28.86 -1.11
N HIS A 366 -5.20 -29.15 -0.17
CA HIS A 366 -5.49 -29.84 1.09
C HIS A 366 -5.84 -28.86 2.23
N PHE A 367 -5.83 -27.55 1.99
CA PHE A 367 -6.15 -26.56 3.01
C PHE A 367 -7.65 -26.56 3.33
N ASP A 368 -8.03 -27.02 4.53
CA ASP A 368 -9.43 -27.08 4.95
C ASP A 368 -9.93 -25.69 5.44
N ASN A 369 -10.41 -24.90 4.50
CA ASN A 369 -10.98 -23.59 4.79
C ASN A 369 -12.32 -23.69 5.55
N LEU A 370 -13.07 -24.78 5.41
CA LEU A 370 -14.33 -24.97 6.12
C LEU A 370 -14.07 -25.25 7.60
N TYR A 371 -13.10 -26.14 7.89
CA TYR A 371 -12.65 -26.39 9.25
C TYR A 371 -12.16 -25.08 9.90
N LEU A 372 -11.26 -24.36 9.24
CA LEU A 372 -10.75 -23.07 9.75
C LEU A 372 -11.88 -22.06 10.03
N ALA A 373 -12.86 -21.97 9.15
CA ALA A 373 -13.99 -21.06 9.31
C ALA A 373 -14.92 -21.47 10.46
N ALA A 374 -15.08 -22.77 10.72
CA ALA A 374 -15.89 -23.30 11.83
C ALA A 374 -15.17 -23.16 13.19
N HIS A 375 -13.84 -23.31 13.23
CA HIS A 375 -13.03 -23.38 14.45
C HIS A 375 -12.14 -22.14 14.68
N LYS A 376 -12.59 -20.94 14.25
CA LYS A 376 -11.83 -19.66 14.34
C LYS A 376 -11.23 -19.39 15.73
N LYS A 377 -12.03 -19.61 16.77
CA LYS A 377 -11.60 -19.37 18.16
C LYS A 377 -10.51 -20.36 18.58
N GLU A 378 -10.70 -21.61 18.29
CA GLU A 378 -9.76 -22.69 18.61
C GLU A 378 -8.43 -22.49 17.89
N PHE A 379 -8.46 -22.19 16.60
CA PHE A 379 -7.28 -21.84 15.81
C PHE A 379 -6.49 -20.66 16.41
N LEU A 380 -7.18 -19.58 16.81
CA LEU A 380 -6.51 -18.44 17.44
C LEU A 380 -5.97 -18.77 18.84
N GLN A 381 -6.62 -19.64 19.57
CA GLN A 381 -6.12 -20.12 20.88
C GLN A 381 -4.87 -20.99 20.70
N THR A 382 -4.87 -21.89 19.72
CA THR A 382 -3.71 -22.71 19.35
C THR A 382 -2.53 -21.84 18.92
N TRP A 383 -2.75 -20.87 18.03
CA TRP A 383 -1.73 -19.89 17.65
C TRP A 383 -1.14 -19.15 18.85
N ALA A 384 -1.98 -18.67 19.77
CA ALA A 384 -1.54 -17.97 20.97
C ALA A 384 -0.81 -18.88 21.97
N SER A 385 -1.21 -20.15 22.09
CA SER A 385 -0.53 -21.14 22.93
C SER A 385 0.85 -21.49 22.38
N MET A 386 0.94 -21.81 21.09
CA MET A 386 2.21 -22.07 20.40
C MET A 386 3.17 -20.88 20.50
N SER A 387 2.66 -19.64 20.41
CA SER A 387 3.49 -18.44 20.51
C SER A 387 4.21 -18.32 21.86
N LYS A 388 3.59 -18.72 22.95
CA LYS A 388 4.18 -18.69 24.30
C LYS A 388 5.36 -19.67 24.46
N LYS A 389 5.26 -20.83 23.80
CA LYS A 389 6.30 -21.87 23.82
C LYS A 389 7.44 -21.56 22.84
N ASN A 390 7.14 -20.87 21.74
CA ASN A 390 8.02 -20.65 20.59
C ASN A 390 8.24 -19.17 20.26
N LEU A 391 8.31 -18.28 21.26
CA LEU A 391 8.34 -16.84 21.07
C LEU A 391 9.45 -16.39 20.11
N THR A 392 10.64 -16.97 20.20
CA THR A 392 11.76 -16.63 19.31
C THR A 392 11.45 -16.98 17.85
N ILE A 393 10.86 -18.16 17.59
CA ILE A 393 10.43 -18.57 16.24
C ILE A 393 9.38 -17.59 15.70
N TYR A 394 8.38 -17.26 16.51
CA TYR A 394 7.30 -16.35 16.13
C TYR A 394 7.80 -14.95 15.78
N VAL A 395 8.71 -14.41 16.58
CA VAL A 395 9.30 -13.07 16.31
C VAL A 395 10.13 -13.11 15.03
N LYS A 396 10.97 -14.13 14.84
CA LYS A 396 11.79 -14.26 13.63
C LYS A 396 10.92 -14.46 12.39
N ALA A 397 9.94 -15.36 12.43
CA ALA A 397 9.02 -15.59 11.33
C ALA A 397 8.24 -14.31 10.94
N TYR A 398 7.80 -13.53 11.93
CA TYR A 398 7.17 -12.22 11.71
C TYR A 398 8.14 -11.23 11.04
N LEU A 399 9.36 -11.11 11.54
CA LEU A 399 10.35 -10.21 10.95
C LEU A 399 10.69 -10.62 9.52
N TYR A 400 10.85 -11.90 9.26
CA TYR A 400 11.13 -12.41 7.90
C TYR A 400 9.96 -12.17 6.97
N HIS A 401 8.74 -12.43 7.42
CA HIS A 401 7.54 -12.24 6.60
C HIS A 401 7.27 -10.77 6.27
N THR A 402 7.60 -9.85 7.16
CA THR A 402 7.31 -8.43 6.97
C THR A 402 8.49 -7.60 6.44
N TYR A 403 9.69 -8.21 6.31
CA TYR A 403 10.93 -7.46 6.08
C TYR A 403 10.90 -6.55 4.84
N GLY A 404 10.22 -6.93 3.78
CA GLY A 404 10.11 -6.12 2.57
C GLY A 404 9.36 -4.80 2.75
N ASN A 405 8.55 -4.68 3.82
CA ASN A 405 7.82 -3.46 4.14
C ASN A 405 8.64 -2.44 4.92
N TRP A 406 9.83 -2.83 5.40
CA TRP A 406 10.72 -1.96 6.19
C TRP A 406 12.21 -2.12 5.83
N SER A 407 12.56 -2.96 4.86
CA SER A 407 13.93 -3.18 4.38
C SER A 407 14.44 -2.01 3.53
N LEU A 408 15.78 -1.85 3.47
CA LEU A 408 16.44 -0.79 2.72
C LEU A 408 16.71 -1.13 1.26
N ALA A 409 16.62 -2.39 0.86
CA ALA A 409 16.95 -2.82 -0.49
C ALA A 409 15.74 -3.44 -1.18
N ALA A 410 15.64 -3.16 -2.47
CA ALA A 410 14.82 -3.97 -3.36
C ALA A 410 15.48 -5.32 -3.54
N TYR A 411 14.69 -6.34 -3.49
CA TYR A 411 15.15 -7.66 -3.47
C TYR A 411 14.51 -8.46 -4.60
N ASN A 412 15.40 -9.06 -5.38
CA ASN A 412 15.06 -9.71 -6.62
C ASN A 412 14.87 -11.20 -6.41
N THR A 413 13.70 -11.62 -5.99
CA THR A 413 13.36 -13.04 -6.02
C THR A 413 12.13 -13.32 -6.82
N ASN A 414 12.07 -14.58 -7.29
CA ASN A 414 10.84 -15.17 -7.81
C ASN A 414 9.71 -15.24 -6.76
N ALA A 415 10.04 -15.06 -5.49
CA ALA A 415 9.07 -15.03 -4.39
C ALA A 415 8.37 -13.67 -4.23
N VAL A 416 9.03 -12.60 -4.68
CA VAL A 416 8.41 -11.30 -4.78
C VAL A 416 8.16 -11.08 -6.25
N ASP A 417 6.95 -11.28 -6.67
CA ASP A 417 6.52 -11.21 -8.04
C ASP A 417 6.77 -9.81 -8.63
N LYS A 418 8.02 -9.57 -9.07
CA LYS A 418 8.42 -8.34 -9.69
C LYS A 418 7.61 -8.04 -10.93
N THR A 419 7.44 -9.04 -11.76
CA THR A 419 6.75 -8.94 -13.04
C THR A 419 5.25 -8.81 -12.85
N GLN A 420 4.64 -9.55 -11.92
CA GLN A 420 3.22 -9.46 -11.66
C GLN A 420 2.83 -8.19 -10.92
N SER A 421 3.70 -7.61 -10.09
CA SER A 421 3.39 -6.35 -9.42
C SER A 421 3.64 -5.10 -10.28
N ILE A 422 4.40 -5.22 -11.37
CA ILE A 422 4.82 -4.09 -12.20
C ILE A 422 4.18 -4.09 -13.60
N PHE A 423 4.09 -5.27 -14.25
CA PHE A 423 3.68 -5.38 -15.64
C PHE A 423 2.62 -6.46 -15.85
N LEU A 424 1.40 -6.14 -15.56
CA LEU A 424 0.33 -7.06 -15.88
C LEU A 424 -0.33 -6.68 -17.18
N LYS A 425 0.17 -7.31 -18.22
CA LYS A 425 -0.57 -7.46 -19.46
C LYS A 425 -1.72 -8.43 -19.15
N LEU A 426 -2.92 -8.10 -19.63
CA LEU A 426 -3.98 -9.07 -19.72
C LEU A 426 -3.49 -10.15 -20.70
N ASN A 427 -3.02 -11.27 -20.19
CA ASN A 427 -2.30 -12.23 -21.01
C ASN A 427 -3.28 -13.05 -21.82
N ASN A 428 -3.25 -12.87 -23.14
CA ASN A 428 -4.04 -13.61 -24.12
C ASN A 428 -3.23 -14.71 -24.79
N ASN A 429 -2.31 -15.35 -24.09
CA ASN A 429 -1.65 -16.49 -24.70
C ASN A 429 -2.70 -17.51 -25.12
N THR A 430 -2.88 -17.64 -26.42
CA THR A 430 -3.76 -18.61 -27.08
C THR A 430 -3.40 -20.08 -26.77
N GLY A 431 -2.47 -20.31 -25.83
CA GLY A 431 -2.06 -21.60 -25.29
C GLY A 431 -2.15 -21.68 -23.76
N ASP A 432 -2.68 -20.66 -23.09
CA ASP A 432 -2.90 -20.71 -21.64
C ASP A 432 -4.17 -21.53 -21.35
N THR A 433 -3.97 -22.78 -20.91
CA THR A 433 -5.01 -23.72 -20.49
C THR A 433 -5.49 -23.46 -19.06
N SER A 434 -5.05 -22.37 -18.42
CA SER A 434 -5.57 -21.97 -17.12
C SER A 434 -7.03 -21.50 -17.22
N ILE A 435 -7.78 -21.62 -16.11
CA ILE A 435 -9.16 -21.13 -16.00
C ILE A 435 -9.24 -19.64 -16.40
N TRP A 436 -8.19 -18.88 -16.15
CA TRP A 436 -8.11 -17.44 -16.50
C TRP A 436 -7.96 -17.21 -18.01
N GLY A 437 -7.09 -17.99 -18.66
CA GLY A 437 -6.92 -17.94 -20.11
C GLY A 437 -8.21 -18.31 -20.86
N GLU A 438 -8.87 -19.38 -20.44
CA GLU A 438 -10.16 -19.78 -20.99
C GLU A 438 -11.25 -18.72 -20.82
N TYR A 439 -11.32 -18.08 -19.63
CA TYR A 439 -12.27 -17.01 -19.40
C TYR A 439 -12.00 -15.78 -20.27
N LEU A 440 -10.75 -15.30 -20.34
CA LEU A 440 -10.39 -14.17 -21.20
C LEU A 440 -10.69 -14.44 -22.68
N ALA A 441 -10.41 -15.66 -23.13
CA ALA A 441 -10.75 -16.10 -24.50
C ALA A 441 -12.26 -16.11 -24.72
N SER A 442 -13.06 -16.55 -23.75
CA SER A 442 -14.52 -16.64 -23.86
C SER A 442 -15.20 -15.27 -24.05
N ILE A 443 -14.64 -14.21 -23.44
CA ILE A 443 -15.12 -12.84 -23.59
C ILE A 443 -14.37 -12.03 -24.66
N SER A 444 -13.39 -12.65 -25.33
CA SER A 444 -12.52 -12.03 -26.35
C SER A 444 -11.84 -10.74 -25.84
N LEU A 445 -11.44 -10.71 -24.57
CA LEU A 445 -10.67 -9.61 -24.02
C LEU A 445 -9.21 -9.74 -24.44
N LYS A 446 -8.75 -8.81 -25.27
CA LYS A 446 -7.40 -8.80 -25.83
C LYS A 446 -6.62 -7.59 -25.36
N ASN A 447 -5.34 -7.79 -25.18
CA ASN A 447 -4.37 -6.74 -24.92
C ASN A 447 -3.53 -6.51 -26.19
N ASP A 448 -3.88 -5.48 -26.93
CA ASP A 448 -3.18 -5.10 -28.15
C ASP A 448 -2.78 -3.62 -28.09
N SER A 449 -1.52 -3.29 -28.41
CA SER A 449 -1.11 -1.89 -28.54
C SER A 449 -1.84 -1.22 -29.70
N LEU A 450 -2.17 0.07 -29.53
CA LEU A 450 -2.66 0.90 -30.62
C LEU A 450 -1.53 1.50 -31.47
N LEU A 451 -0.26 1.23 -31.10
CA LEU A 451 0.92 1.71 -31.80
C LEU A 451 1.45 0.63 -32.77
N PRO A 452 2.22 1.02 -33.81
CA PRO A 452 2.92 0.07 -34.68
C PRO A 452 3.83 -0.86 -33.89
N ASN A 453 3.95 -2.13 -34.31
CA ASN A 453 4.69 -3.17 -33.57
C ASN A 453 6.11 -2.77 -33.20
N ASP A 454 6.89 -2.22 -34.14
CA ASP A 454 8.28 -1.80 -33.89
C ASP A 454 8.38 -0.74 -32.78
N MET A 455 7.44 0.21 -32.77
CA MET A 455 7.35 1.23 -31.72
C MET A 455 6.89 0.63 -30.40
N THR A 456 5.97 -0.32 -30.44
CA THR A 456 5.43 -0.98 -29.26
C THR A 456 6.51 -1.71 -28.50
N GLU A 457 7.30 -2.56 -29.17
CA GLU A 457 8.38 -3.31 -28.55
C GLU A 457 9.42 -2.40 -27.92
N LEU A 458 9.87 -1.37 -28.67
CA LEU A 458 10.84 -0.40 -28.18
C LEU A 458 10.34 0.37 -26.94
N LEU A 459 9.13 0.90 -27.00
CA LEU A 459 8.58 1.72 -25.91
C LEU A 459 8.17 0.89 -24.70
N GLN A 460 7.66 -0.32 -24.90
CA GLN A 460 7.37 -1.24 -23.81
C GLN A 460 8.65 -1.64 -23.10
N GLY A 461 9.70 -2.05 -23.82
CA GLY A 461 10.99 -2.40 -23.24
C GLY A 461 11.58 -1.23 -22.43
N PHE A 462 11.62 -0.02 -23.00
CA PHE A 462 12.09 1.16 -22.28
C PHE A 462 11.28 1.46 -21.02
N TYR A 463 9.96 1.35 -21.10
CA TYR A 463 9.07 1.60 -19.95
C TYR A 463 9.23 0.53 -18.86
N GLU A 464 9.41 -0.71 -19.27
CA GLU A 464 9.68 -1.85 -18.39
C GLU A 464 10.98 -1.66 -17.62
N ASP A 465 12.06 -1.35 -18.34
CA ASP A 465 13.35 -1.00 -17.73
C ASP A 465 13.22 0.20 -16.75
N ALA A 466 12.47 1.23 -17.15
CA ALA A 466 12.27 2.39 -16.30
C ALA A 466 11.49 2.07 -15.02
N CYS A 467 10.51 1.14 -15.06
CA CYS A 467 9.85 0.64 -13.86
C CYS A 467 10.80 -0.16 -12.97
N GLU A 468 11.67 -1.00 -13.55
CA GLU A 468 12.66 -1.74 -12.78
C GLU A 468 13.67 -0.81 -12.10
N TRP A 469 14.10 0.25 -12.76
CA TRP A 469 14.98 1.25 -12.16
C TRP A 469 14.38 1.95 -10.94
N ASN A 470 13.06 2.04 -10.87
CA ASN A 470 12.39 2.64 -9.71
C ASN A 470 12.25 1.69 -8.50
N LEU A 471 12.67 0.44 -8.63
CA LEU A 471 12.60 -0.53 -7.53
C LEU A 471 13.53 -0.22 -6.36
N TRP A 472 14.49 0.71 -6.51
CA TRP A 472 15.27 1.23 -5.38
C TRP A 472 14.39 1.95 -4.34
N LEU A 473 13.25 2.52 -4.75
CA LEU A 473 12.28 3.15 -3.85
C LEU A 473 11.34 2.09 -3.27
N THR A 474 11.91 1.21 -2.45
CA THR A 474 11.17 0.11 -1.82
C THR A 474 10.07 0.60 -0.87
N PRO A 475 9.07 -0.24 -0.53
CA PRO A 475 8.12 0.08 0.53
C PRO A 475 8.79 0.50 1.83
N GLY A 476 9.89 -0.17 2.22
CA GLY A 476 10.66 0.17 3.41
C GLY A 476 11.34 1.53 3.31
N ILE A 477 11.96 1.87 2.18
CA ILE A 477 12.55 3.21 1.96
C ILE A 477 11.47 4.30 2.01
N MET A 478 10.31 4.07 1.38
CA MET A 478 9.19 5.02 1.45
C MET A 478 8.71 5.25 2.89
N PHE A 479 8.62 4.16 3.66
CA PHE A 479 8.25 4.24 5.07
C PHE A 479 9.32 4.97 5.91
N LEU A 480 10.60 4.74 5.65
CA LEU A 480 11.69 5.47 6.32
C LEU A 480 11.71 6.96 5.97
N LEU A 481 11.37 7.34 4.73
CA LEU A 481 11.18 8.76 4.36
C LEU A 481 10.00 9.40 5.11
N LEU A 482 8.90 8.67 5.28
CA LEU A 482 7.79 9.12 6.13
C LEU A 482 8.24 9.31 7.59
N ASN A 483 9.01 8.36 8.14
CA ASN A 483 9.56 8.45 9.50
C ASN A 483 10.53 9.61 9.64
N LEU A 484 11.42 9.82 8.68
CA LEU A 484 12.34 10.97 8.63
C LEU A 484 11.56 12.29 8.75
N CYS A 485 10.54 12.47 7.91
CA CYS A 485 9.71 13.67 7.94
C CYS A 485 8.96 13.81 9.27
N THR A 486 8.42 12.73 9.80
CA THR A 486 7.69 12.72 11.08
C THR A 486 8.60 13.08 12.25
N CYS A 487 9.83 12.58 12.29
CA CYS A 487 10.82 12.94 13.32
C CYS A 487 11.19 14.41 13.27
N ILE A 488 11.38 14.96 12.07
CA ILE A 488 11.67 16.40 11.87
C ILE A 488 10.45 17.24 12.32
N VAL A 489 9.26 16.86 11.92
CA VAL A 489 7.99 17.52 12.30
C VAL A 489 7.77 17.46 13.82
N TRP A 490 8.07 16.33 14.45
CA TRP A 490 7.97 16.13 15.91
C TRP A 490 8.96 17.02 16.65
N LYS A 491 10.23 17.01 16.26
CA LYS A 491 11.25 17.88 16.84
C LYS A 491 10.82 19.35 16.79
N ASN A 492 10.22 19.76 15.69
CA ASN A 492 9.77 21.14 15.48
C ASN A 492 8.38 21.42 16.08
N LYS A 493 7.78 20.44 16.82
CA LYS A 493 6.48 20.57 17.53
C LYS A 493 5.29 20.89 16.60
N ARG A 494 5.36 20.49 15.36
CA ARG A 494 4.28 20.64 14.38
C ARG A 494 3.29 19.48 14.48
N TYR A 495 2.71 19.25 15.66
CA TYR A 495 1.87 18.07 15.97
C TYR A 495 0.63 17.96 15.07
N LYS A 496 0.08 19.07 14.58
CA LYS A 496 -1.03 19.07 13.63
C LYS A 496 -0.64 18.37 12.32
N LEU A 497 0.58 18.64 11.83
CA LEU A 497 1.09 17.97 10.63
C LEU A 497 1.35 16.47 10.88
N MET A 498 1.86 16.11 12.08
CA MET A 498 1.96 14.70 12.47
C MET A 498 0.61 13.96 12.40
N LEU A 499 -0.46 14.60 12.92
CA LEU A 499 -1.80 14.02 12.84
C LEU A 499 -2.27 13.85 11.39
N THR A 500 -1.83 14.73 10.48
CA THR A 500 -2.12 14.59 9.04
C THR A 500 -1.40 13.40 8.41
N PHE A 501 -0.25 12.98 8.94
CA PHE A 501 0.49 11.80 8.46
C PHE A 501 -0.03 10.47 9.04
N LEU A 502 -0.81 10.53 10.12
CA LEU A 502 -1.32 9.33 10.80
C LEU A 502 -2.06 8.34 9.87
N PRO A 503 -2.88 8.78 8.89
CA PRO A 503 -3.51 7.86 7.93
C PRO A 503 -2.51 6.95 7.21
N LEU A 504 -1.34 7.47 6.85
CA LEU A 504 -0.27 6.71 6.19
C LEU A 504 0.28 5.63 7.11
N TYR A 505 0.47 5.93 8.40
CA TYR A 505 0.89 4.96 9.40
C TYR A 505 -0.15 3.89 9.67
N LEU A 506 -1.43 4.25 9.67
CA LEU A 506 -2.51 3.27 9.86
C LEU A 506 -2.58 2.29 8.68
N CYS A 507 -2.42 2.76 7.44
CA CYS A 507 -2.32 1.87 6.27
C CYS A 507 -1.11 0.94 6.38
N TRP A 508 0.06 1.48 6.77
CA TRP A 508 1.27 0.67 6.95
C TRP A 508 1.09 -0.35 8.08
N GLY A 509 0.49 0.04 9.21
CA GLY A 509 0.18 -0.86 10.31
C GLY A 509 -0.72 -2.02 9.91
N CYS A 510 -1.74 -1.77 9.08
CA CYS A 510 -2.58 -2.81 8.52
C CYS A 510 -1.77 -3.80 7.65
N MET A 511 -0.81 -3.31 6.86
CA MET A 511 0.09 -4.17 6.09
C MET A 511 0.96 -5.04 7.01
N MET A 512 1.49 -4.47 8.09
CA MET A 512 2.32 -5.21 9.04
C MET A 512 1.56 -6.33 9.77
N ILE A 513 0.25 -6.19 9.94
CA ILE A 513 -0.57 -7.18 10.67
C ILE A 513 -1.08 -8.29 9.75
N ALA A 514 -1.41 -7.98 8.51
CA ALA A 514 -2.19 -8.88 7.65
C ALA A 514 -1.69 -8.94 6.19
N SER A 515 -0.44 -8.59 5.92
CA SER A 515 0.11 -8.72 4.57
C SER A 515 0.23 -10.21 4.17
N PRO A 516 -0.26 -10.61 3.00
CA PRO A 516 -0.08 -11.98 2.51
C PRO A 516 1.35 -12.22 2.01
N ALA A 517 2.08 -11.18 1.67
CA ALA A 517 3.45 -11.27 1.21
C ALA A 517 4.27 -10.03 1.59
N SER A 518 5.58 -10.25 1.72
CA SER A 518 6.58 -9.22 1.89
C SER A 518 6.75 -8.44 0.57
N MET A 519 7.00 -7.15 0.63
CA MET A 519 7.42 -6.33 -0.51
C MET A 519 6.49 -6.35 -1.74
N ILE A 520 5.21 -6.10 -1.55
CA ILE A 520 4.29 -5.89 -2.67
C ILE A 520 4.08 -4.39 -2.89
N TYR A 521 4.58 -3.86 -4.01
CA TYR A 521 4.47 -2.42 -4.33
C TYR A 521 3.03 -1.94 -4.42
N ARG A 522 2.10 -2.74 -4.93
CA ARG A 522 0.67 -2.38 -5.01
C ARG A 522 0.07 -2.03 -3.64
N TYR A 523 0.51 -2.73 -2.58
CA TYR A 523 0.01 -2.46 -1.23
C TYR A 523 0.60 -1.21 -0.60
N SER A 524 1.76 -0.75 -1.08
CA SER A 524 2.42 0.49 -0.68
C SER A 524 2.25 1.63 -1.69
N PHE A 525 1.44 1.44 -2.74
CA PHE A 525 1.18 2.47 -3.76
C PHE A 525 0.67 3.77 -3.15
N TYR A 526 -0.12 3.70 -2.07
CA TYR A 526 -0.57 4.88 -1.33
C TYR A 526 0.60 5.69 -0.75
N LEU A 527 1.69 5.04 -0.28
CA LEU A 527 2.91 5.72 0.16
C LEU A 527 3.63 6.38 -1.03
N LEU A 528 3.83 5.62 -2.12
CA LEU A 528 4.49 6.12 -3.32
C LEU A 528 3.84 7.40 -3.83
N LEU A 529 2.51 7.42 -3.98
CA LEU A 529 1.78 8.60 -4.45
C LEU A 529 1.78 9.75 -3.43
N SER A 530 1.87 9.45 -2.12
CA SER A 530 1.78 10.45 -1.05
C SER A 530 3.12 11.05 -0.63
N LEU A 531 4.26 10.50 -1.06
CA LEU A 531 5.59 11.04 -0.72
C LEU A 531 5.76 12.53 -1.05
N PRO A 532 5.33 13.02 -2.23
CA PRO A 532 5.41 14.46 -2.53
C PRO A 532 4.65 15.32 -1.51
N PHE A 533 3.47 14.87 -1.08
CA PHE A 533 2.70 15.57 -0.05
C PHE A 533 3.45 15.61 1.29
N VAL A 534 3.98 14.47 1.75
CA VAL A 534 4.72 14.36 3.02
C VAL A 534 5.94 15.27 3.02
N LEU A 535 6.76 15.19 1.98
CA LEU A 535 7.97 15.99 1.84
C LEU A 535 7.63 17.49 1.76
N THR A 536 6.72 17.87 0.87
CA THR A 536 6.35 19.29 0.65
C THR A 536 5.79 19.93 1.91
N MET A 537 4.90 19.25 2.62
CA MET A 537 4.28 19.80 3.82
C MET A 537 5.25 19.87 4.99
N THR A 538 6.19 18.92 5.09
CA THR A 538 7.27 18.97 6.07
C THR A 538 8.14 20.22 5.86
N TRP A 539 8.62 20.45 4.64
CA TRP A 539 9.44 21.62 4.32
C TRP A 539 8.69 22.94 4.52
N ARG A 540 7.44 23.01 4.08
CA ARG A 540 6.60 24.19 4.24
C ARG A 540 6.42 24.57 5.70
N ASP A 541 5.99 23.65 6.54
CA ASP A 541 5.60 23.95 7.92
C ASP A 541 6.81 24.24 8.84
N ILE A 542 8.01 23.78 8.43
CA ILE A 542 9.27 24.05 9.14
C ILE A 542 9.90 25.36 8.65
N GLY A 543 9.91 25.62 7.36
CA GLY A 543 10.46 26.85 6.78
C GLY A 543 9.62 28.11 7.07
N TYR A 544 8.38 27.96 7.49
CA TYR A 544 7.52 29.06 7.95
C TYR A 544 7.86 29.39 9.42
N LYS A 545 8.72 30.40 9.61
CA LYS A 545 8.94 31.05 10.92
C LYS A 545 7.98 32.22 11.12
#